data_335df52a5965aa5e10dcef4cb260a4c1
#
_entry.id   335df52a5965aa5e10dcef4cb260a4c1
#
_cell.length_a   1.000
_cell.length_b   1.000
_cell.length_c   1.000
_cell.angle_alpha   90.00
_cell.angle_beta   90.00
_cell.angle_gamma   90.00
#
_symmetry.space_group_name_H-M   'P 1'
#
loop_
_entity.id
_entity.type
_entity.pdbx_description
1 polymer ?
#
loop_
_entity_poly.entity_id
_entity_poly.type
_entity_poly.pdbx_seq_one_letter_code
_entity_poly.pdbx_strand_id
1 'polypeptide(L)'
;MPDISRFQSELVRFFSESGPGSRPVFPDVNEGDLCLWTDGSALGDARQLGTGGGAAFVVTLMAGGVEHYVISYAERLDHHSDFFDYGVTVNCAEIKAINNGLSYLQKLDCAEDATVHVFSDSAYAVSVLSKWVHVWERSERKQESCAKSGWLCADGWPVANARLIKDTHRLQQIFLRVVYHKVAGHAGYFFNEHADNLASIARNGQLSDPLAADFSWSDQKAKSVRFDYASGKIALEEY
;
A
#
# COMPACT_ATOMS: atom_id res chain seq x y z
N MET A 1 13.49 -0.10 -23.77
CA MET A 1 13.08 0.19 -22.39
C MET A 1 12.50 1.58 -22.38
N PRO A 2 11.33 1.83 -21.84
CA PRO A 2 10.86 3.18 -21.63
C PRO A 2 11.86 3.90 -20.70
N ASP A 3 12.19 5.12 -21.05
CA ASP A 3 13.20 5.91 -20.35
C ASP A 3 12.62 6.43 -19.03
N ILE A 4 12.94 5.74 -17.94
CA ILE A 4 12.50 6.06 -16.58
C ILE A 4 12.92 7.48 -16.21
N SER A 5 14.10 7.91 -16.66
CA SER A 5 14.60 9.26 -16.40
C SER A 5 13.66 10.31 -17.02
N ARG A 6 13.06 9.98 -18.15
CA ARG A 6 12.07 10.84 -18.81
C ARG A 6 10.74 10.86 -18.04
N PHE A 7 10.25 9.69 -17.56
CA PHE A 7 9.03 9.61 -16.77
C PHE A 7 9.20 10.35 -15.43
N GLN A 8 10.29 10.10 -14.72
CA GLN A 8 10.61 10.80 -13.48
C GLN A 8 10.78 12.31 -13.73
N SER A 9 11.44 12.70 -14.81
CA SER A 9 11.62 14.13 -15.17
C SER A 9 10.30 14.81 -15.53
N GLU A 10 9.39 14.11 -16.20
CA GLU A 10 8.06 14.63 -16.54
C GLU A 10 7.19 14.75 -15.28
N LEU A 11 7.22 13.78 -14.37
CA LEU A 11 6.54 13.86 -13.06
C LEU A 11 7.11 14.99 -12.19
N VAL A 12 8.42 15.06 -12.05
CA VAL A 12 9.09 16.13 -11.28
C VAL A 12 8.77 17.51 -11.85
N ARG A 13 8.85 17.69 -13.18
CA ARG A 13 8.49 18.94 -13.84
C ARG A 13 7.05 19.32 -13.59
N PHE A 14 6.15 18.35 -13.70
CA PHE A 14 4.74 18.54 -13.48
C PHE A 14 4.44 19.00 -12.04
N PHE A 15 5.04 18.35 -11.04
CA PHE A 15 4.79 18.64 -9.64
C PHE A 15 5.49 19.91 -9.14
N SER A 16 6.64 20.28 -9.68
CA SER A 16 7.28 21.56 -9.36
C SER A 16 6.44 22.78 -9.79
N GLU A 17 5.56 22.60 -10.78
CA GLU A 17 4.59 23.61 -11.24
C GLU A 17 3.28 23.62 -10.41
N SER A 18 3.04 22.62 -9.55
CA SER A 18 1.72 22.35 -8.94
C SER A 18 1.52 22.87 -7.51
N GLY A 19 2.52 23.45 -6.86
CA GLY A 19 2.39 24.05 -5.52
C GLY A 19 2.82 23.16 -4.35
N PRO A 20 2.71 23.62 -3.09
CA PRO A 20 3.33 22.98 -1.94
C PRO A 20 2.63 21.67 -1.55
N GLY A 21 3.35 20.56 -1.66
CA GLY A 21 3.00 19.30 -1.00
C GLY A 21 3.43 19.28 0.49
N SER A 22 3.15 18.22 1.20
CA SER A 22 3.65 18.04 2.56
C SER A 22 5.18 17.84 2.55
N ARG A 23 5.87 18.38 3.55
CA ARG A 23 7.33 18.17 3.67
C ARG A 23 7.62 16.72 4.01
N PRO A 24 8.65 16.10 3.38
CA PRO A 24 9.08 14.77 3.76
C PRO A 24 9.56 14.75 5.22
N VAL A 25 9.03 13.83 5.99
CA VAL A 25 9.40 13.64 7.41
C VAL A 25 10.51 12.60 7.54
N PHE A 26 10.79 11.86 6.46
CA PHE A 26 11.68 10.71 6.47
C PHE A 26 12.97 11.00 5.67
N PRO A 27 14.14 11.01 6.33
CA PRO A 27 15.40 11.44 5.73
C PRO A 27 15.96 10.47 4.67
N ASP A 28 15.43 9.25 4.60
CA ASP A 28 15.85 8.20 3.66
C ASP A 28 14.96 8.11 2.40
N VAL A 29 13.96 9.00 2.27
CA VAL A 29 13.17 9.16 1.05
C VAL A 29 13.86 10.17 0.13
N ASN A 30 14.15 9.74 -1.09
CA ASN A 30 14.89 10.54 -2.05
C ASN A 30 14.00 11.06 -3.18
N GLU A 31 14.55 11.95 -3.97
CA GLU A 31 13.92 12.45 -5.19
C GLU A 31 13.61 11.29 -6.15
N GLY A 32 12.37 11.23 -6.62
CA GLY A 32 11.87 10.18 -7.49
C GLY A 32 11.38 8.91 -6.80
N ASP A 33 11.54 8.79 -5.47
CA ASP A 33 11.00 7.65 -4.72
C ASP A 33 9.47 7.73 -4.62
N LEU A 34 8.84 6.57 -4.68
CA LEU A 34 7.40 6.42 -4.48
C LEU A 34 7.11 6.17 -3.00
N CYS A 35 6.12 6.87 -2.46
CA CYS A 35 5.64 6.66 -1.12
C CYS A 35 4.24 6.01 -1.18
N LEU A 36 4.08 4.91 -0.49
CA LEU A 36 2.85 4.13 -0.40
C LEU A 36 2.35 4.16 1.06
N TRP A 37 1.36 5.00 1.31
CA TRP A 37 0.69 5.12 2.61
C TRP A 37 -0.48 4.16 2.65
N THR A 38 -0.58 3.35 3.70
CA THR A 38 -1.56 2.26 3.76
C THR A 38 -2.24 2.17 5.11
N ASP A 39 -3.52 1.81 5.08
CA ASP A 39 -4.31 1.52 6.27
C ASP A 39 -5.33 0.41 6.03
N GLY A 40 -5.62 -0.36 7.06
CA GLY A 40 -6.57 -1.44 7.08
C GLY A 40 -7.56 -1.35 8.23
N SER A 41 -8.85 -1.44 7.93
CA SER A 41 -9.92 -1.33 8.91
C SER A 41 -10.80 -2.58 8.94
N ALA A 42 -11.19 -3.06 10.12
CA ALA A 42 -12.14 -4.16 10.25
C ALA A 42 -13.12 -3.92 11.40
N LEU A 43 -14.34 -4.43 11.26
CA LEU A 43 -15.36 -4.38 12.29
C LEU A 43 -15.26 -5.65 13.17
N GLY A 44 -15.01 -5.44 14.45
CA GLY A 44 -15.16 -6.48 15.45
C GLY A 44 -13.96 -7.40 15.67
N ASP A 45 -14.13 -8.33 16.62
CA ASP A 45 -13.18 -9.39 16.92
C ASP A 45 -13.17 -10.41 15.77
N ALA A 46 -12.00 -10.94 15.43
CA ALA A 46 -11.78 -12.00 14.45
C ALA A 46 -12.67 -13.24 14.62
N ARG A 47 -13.34 -13.36 15.76
CA ARG A 47 -14.26 -14.45 16.11
C ARG A 47 -15.70 -14.23 15.62
N GLN A 48 -16.03 -13.03 15.16
CA GLN A 48 -17.35 -12.73 14.59
C GLN A 48 -17.28 -12.92 13.07
N LEU A 49 -17.58 -14.11 12.62
CA LEU A 49 -17.80 -14.43 11.20
C LEU A 49 -18.88 -13.48 10.62
N GLY A 50 -18.54 -12.71 9.60
CA GLY A 50 -19.49 -11.87 8.88
C GLY A 50 -19.23 -10.35 8.95
N THR A 51 -18.21 -9.92 9.65
CA THR A 51 -17.84 -8.51 9.66
C THR A 51 -16.87 -8.22 8.52
N GLY A 52 -17.28 -7.33 7.61
CA GLY A 52 -16.43 -6.84 6.52
C GLY A 52 -15.30 -5.94 7.03
N GLY A 53 -14.36 -5.65 6.16
CA GLY A 53 -13.28 -4.70 6.39
C GLY A 53 -13.15 -3.71 5.25
N GLY A 54 -12.17 -2.85 5.36
CA GLY A 54 -11.71 -1.96 4.32
C GLY A 54 -10.19 -1.97 4.25
N ALA A 55 -9.66 -1.87 3.05
CA ALA A 55 -8.24 -1.68 2.81
C ALA A 55 -8.06 -0.47 1.91
N ALA A 56 -7.13 0.41 2.24
CA ALA A 56 -6.89 1.61 1.46
C ALA A 56 -5.40 1.91 1.32
N PHE A 57 -5.05 2.55 0.21
CA PHE A 57 -3.73 3.09 0.01
C PHE A 57 -3.77 4.47 -0.65
N VAL A 58 -2.73 5.24 -0.41
CA VAL A 58 -2.43 6.50 -1.07
C VAL A 58 -1.02 6.41 -1.63
N VAL A 59 -0.85 6.71 -2.90
CA VAL A 59 0.46 6.83 -3.55
C VAL A 59 0.83 8.29 -3.66
N THR A 60 2.06 8.60 -3.27
CA THR A 60 2.67 9.89 -3.49
C THR A 60 4.04 9.73 -4.15
N LEU A 61 4.55 10.79 -4.75
CA LEU A 61 5.88 10.85 -5.36
C LEU A 61 6.70 11.94 -4.69
N MET A 62 7.95 11.64 -4.38
CA MET A 62 8.90 12.66 -3.92
C MET A 62 9.44 13.43 -5.12
N ALA A 63 9.14 14.73 -5.19
CA ALA A 63 9.61 15.59 -6.27
C ALA A 63 9.85 17.03 -5.78
N GLY A 64 11.01 17.62 -6.14
CA GLY A 64 11.40 18.96 -5.69
C GLY A 64 11.57 19.07 -4.17
N GLY A 65 11.93 17.97 -3.50
CA GLY A 65 12.04 17.89 -2.04
C GLY A 65 10.69 17.92 -1.32
N VAL A 66 9.59 17.65 -2.03
CA VAL A 66 8.23 17.68 -1.54
C VAL A 66 7.50 16.41 -1.97
N GLU A 67 6.60 15.91 -1.12
CA GLU A 67 5.76 14.77 -1.41
C GLU A 67 4.47 15.19 -2.10
N HIS A 68 4.23 14.66 -3.31
CA HIS A 68 3.09 15.00 -4.15
C HIS A 68 2.13 13.83 -4.26
N TYR A 69 0.84 14.12 -4.06
CA TYR A 69 -0.23 13.14 -4.24
C TYR A 69 -0.30 12.66 -5.70
N VAL A 70 -0.43 11.35 -5.88
CA VAL A 70 -0.60 10.71 -7.20
C VAL A 70 -1.98 10.07 -7.33
N ILE A 71 -2.33 9.17 -6.42
CA ILE A 71 -3.61 8.45 -6.43
C ILE A 71 -3.94 7.92 -5.04
N SER A 72 -5.23 7.70 -4.79
CA SER A 72 -5.69 6.87 -3.68
C SER A 72 -6.70 5.83 -4.17
N TYR A 73 -6.78 4.75 -3.42
CA TYR A 73 -7.71 3.66 -3.68
C TYR A 73 -8.16 3.05 -2.36
N ALA A 74 -9.41 2.63 -2.33
CA ALA A 74 -9.93 1.83 -1.22
C ALA A 74 -10.88 0.76 -1.73
N GLU A 75 -10.91 -0.37 -1.05
CA GLU A 75 -11.86 -1.44 -1.33
C GLU A 75 -12.49 -1.97 -0.04
N ARG A 76 -13.74 -2.40 -0.16
CA ARG A 76 -14.39 -3.19 0.87
C ARG A 76 -13.87 -4.62 0.82
N LEU A 77 -13.57 -5.17 1.98
CA LEU A 77 -13.14 -6.56 2.14
C LEU A 77 -14.31 -7.38 2.66
N ASP A 78 -14.67 -8.41 1.89
CA ASP A 78 -15.67 -9.39 2.29
C ASP A 78 -15.02 -10.68 2.76
N HIS A 79 -15.60 -11.33 3.75
CA HIS A 79 -15.09 -12.54 4.39
C HIS A 79 -15.09 -13.80 3.50
N HIS A 80 -15.66 -13.72 2.31
CA HIS A 80 -15.64 -14.80 1.32
C HIS A 80 -14.41 -14.81 0.40
N SER A 81 -13.45 -13.92 0.62
CA SER A 81 -12.21 -13.92 -0.16
C SER A 81 -11.33 -15.10 0.24
N ASP A 82 -10.83 -15.85 -0.74
CA ASP A 82 -9.85 -16.94 -0.58
C ASP A 82 -8.52 -16.50 0.06
N PHE A 83 -8.34 -15.22 0.28
CA PHE A 83 -7.15 -14.63 0.90
C PHE A 83 -7.20 -14.61 2.44
N PHE A 84 -8.38 -14.83 3.05
CA PHE A 84 -8.56 -14.68 4.49
C PHE A 84 -8.87 -16.02 5.15
N ASP A 85 -7.89 -16.60 5.85
CA ASP A 85 -8.01 -17.90 6.48
C ASP A 85 -9.10 -17.95 7.58
N TYR A 86 -9.37 -16.80 8.24
CA TYR A 86 -10.24 -16.70 9.42
C TYR A 86 -11.25 -15.54 9.34
N GLY A 87 -11.55 -15.05 8.14
CA GLY A 87 -12.34 -13.84 7.95
C GLY A 87 -11.49 -12.55 7.98
N VAL A 88 -12.14 -11.41 7.84
CA VAL A 88 -11.46 -10.11 7.77
C VAL A 88 -11.10 -9.64 9.16
N THR A 89 -9.82 -9.65 9.46
CA THR A 89 -9.24 -9.05 10.68
C THR A 89 -8.53 -7.75 10.33
N VAL A 90 -8.29 -6.87 11.32
CA VAL A 90 -7.48 -5.67 11.13
C VAL A 90 -6.13 -6.02 10.52
N ASN A 91 -5.43 -7.03 11.05
CA ASN A 91 -4.13 -7.45 10.54
C ASN A 91 -4.15 -7.87 9.08
N CYS A 92 -5.18 -8.60 8.62
CA CYS A 92 -5.27 -8.97 7.21
C CYS A 92 -5.68 -7.78 6.34
N ALA A 93 -6.51 -6.86 6.82
CA ALA A 93 -6.87 -5.64 6.10
C ALA A 93 -5.65 -4.73 5.88
N GLU A 94 -4.78 -4.59 6.88
CA GLU A 94 -3.52 -3.87 6.79
C GLU A 94 -2.56 -4.45 5.73
N ILE A 95 -2.36 -5.78 5.76
CA ILE A 95 -1.53 -6.43 4.74
C ILE A 95 -2.17 -6.32 3.35
N LYS A 96 -3.50 -6.41 3.27
CA LYS A 96 -4.23 -6.27 2.01
C LYS A 96 -4.10 -4.87 1.42
N ALA A 97 -4.10 -3.83 2.25
CA ALA A 97 -3.84 -2.46 1.82
C ALA A 97 -2.46 -2.33 1.14
N ILE A 98 -1.42 -2.89 1.76
CA ILE A 98 -0.07 -2.94 1.19
C ILE A 98 -0.04 -3.76 -0.10
N ASN A 99 -0.67 -4.94 -0.11
CA ASN A 99 -0.79 -5.79 -1.29
C ASN A 99 -1.41 -5.06 -2.48
N ASN A 100 -2.51 -4.35 -2.24
CA ASN A 100 -3.20 -3.57 -3.26
C ASN A 100 -2.32 -2.45 -3.83
N GLY A 101 -1.66 -1.69 -2.95
CA GLY A 101 -0.77 -0.62 -3.36
C GLY A 101 0.41 -1.13 -4.21
N LEU A 102 1.09 -2.20 -3.78
CA LEU A 102 2.16 -2.80 -4.55
C LEU A 102 1.64 -3.42 -5.87
N SER A 103 0.45 -4.04 -5.85
CA SER A 103 -0.22 -4.55 -7.07
C SER A 103 -0.58 -3.44 -8.06
N TYR A 104 -0.88 -2.25 -7.55
CA TYR A 104 -1.09 -1.08 -8.39
C TYR A 104 0.22 -0.61 -9.00
N LEU A 105 1.25 -0.40 -8.18
CA LEU A 105 2.54 0.13 -8.57
C LEU A 105 3.31 -0.81 -9.54
N GLN A 106 3.16 -2.13 -9.43
CA GLN A 106 3.80 -3.08 -10.37
C GLN A 106 3.36 -2.90 -11.83
N LYS A 107 2.22 -2.22 -12.07
CA LYS A 107 1.73 -1.95 -13.42
C LYS A 107 2.43 -0.76 -14.08
N LEU A 108 3.25 -0.03 -13.36
CA LEU A 108 4.07 1.04 -13.90
C LEU A 108 5.20 0.43 -14.72
N ASP A 109 5.47 0.99 -15.90
CA ASP A 109 6.54 0.52 -16.80
C ASP A 109 7.94 0.57 -16.18
N CYS A 110 8.10 1.33 -15.09
CA CYS A 110 9.36 1.51 -14.35
C CYS A 110 9.39 0.79 -12.98
N ALA A 111 8.48 -0.16 -12.74
CA ALA A 111 8.38 -0.80 -11.42
C ALA A 111 9.69 -1.45 -10.95
N GLU A 112 10.43 -2.10 -11.86
CA GLU A 112 11.68 -2.80 -11.54
C GLU A 112 12.82 -1.87 -11.10
N ASP A 113 12.75 -0.60 -11.44
CA ASP A 113 13.76 0.40 -11.09
C ASP A 113 13.27 1.35 -9.98
N ALA A 114 12.03 1.18 -9.52
CA ALA A 114 11.44 2.04 -8.50
C ALA A 114 11.85 1.64 -7.08
N THR A 115 12.17 2.64 -6.26
CA THR A 115 12.20 2.51 -4.80
C THR A 115 10.82 2.90 -4.26
N VAL A 116 10.21 2.00 -3.48
CA VAL A 116 8.91 2.20 -2.85
C VAL A 116 9.07 2.25 -1.34
N HIS A 117 8.67 3.36 -0.72
CA HIS A 117 8.60 3.52 0.73
C HIS A 117 7.18 3.24 1.20
N VAL A 118 6.97 2.16 1.93
CA VAL A 118 5.67 1.77 2.50
C VAL A 118 5.55 2.34 3.90
N PHE A 119 4.55 3.17 4.12
CA PHE A 119 4.21 3.76 5.42
C PHE A 119 2.93 3.14 5.95
N SER A 120 2.99 2.58 7.15
CA SER A 120 1.84 2.00 7.83
C SER A 120 1.98 2.18 9.34
N ASP A 121 0.86 2.40 10.01
CA ASP A 121 0.80 2.42 11.48
C ASP A 121 0.58 1.02 12.09
N SER A 122 0.46 -0.01 11.26
CA SER A 122 0.43 -1.40 11.69
C SER A 122 1.83 -1.95 11.98
N ALA A 123 2.19 -2.04 13.26
CA ALA A 123 3.46 -2.69 13.65
C ALA A 123 3.53 -4.16 13.21
N TYR A 124 2.35 -4.82 13.14
CA TYR A 124 2.25 -6.20 12.67
C TYR A 124 2.61 -6.28 11.18
N ALA A 125 1.92 -5.53 10.31
CA ALA A 125 2.14 -5.57 8.86
C ALA A 125 3.58 -5.23 8.50
N VAL A 126 4.14 -4.15 9.09
CA VAL A 126 5.53 -3.75 8.91
C VAL A 126 6.49 -4.87 9.34
N SER A 127 6.29 -5.47 10.52
CA SER A 127 7.20 -6.54 11.02
C SER A 127 7.11 -7.82 10.19
N VAL A 128 5.90 -8.19 9.78
CA VAL A 128 5.67 -9.37 8.93
C VAL A 128 6.41 -9.22 7.62
N LEU A 129 6.19 -8.13 6.88
CA LEU A 129 6.66 -7.97 5.50
C LEU A 129 8.15 -7.56 5.42
N SER A 130 8.67 -6.85 6.44
CA SER A 130 10.09 -6.44 6.45
C SER A 130 11.03 -7.45 7.09
N LYS A 131 10.54 -8.33 8.00
CA LYS A 131 11.41 -9.17 8.81
C LYS A 131 10.98 -10.64 8.85
N TRP A 132 9.74 -10.93 9.24
CA TRP A 132 9.32 -12.30 9.56
C TRP A 132 9.16 -13.16 8.33
N VAL A 133 8.70 -12.60 7.22
CA VAL A 133 8.60 -13.30 5.93
C VAL A 133 9.91 -13.97 5.52
N HIS A 134 11.04 -13.30 5.72
CA HIS A 134 12.35 -13.85 5.38
C HIS A 134 12.78 -15.00 6.31
N VAL A 135 12.32 -15.00 7.56
CA VAL A 135 12.56 -16.09 8.52
C VAL A 135 11.73 -17.30 8.11
N TRP A 136 10.46 -17.11 7.79
CA TRP A 136 9.55 -18.18 7.37
C TRP A 136 9.98 -18.80 6.04
N GLU A 137 10.38 -18.02 5.07
CA GLU A 137 10.87 -18.50 3.78
C GLU A 137 12.12 -19.35 3.94
N ARG A 138 13.07 -18.92 4.77
CA ARG A 138 14.27 -19.72 5.08
C ARG A 138 13.95 -21.02 5.81
N SER A 139 12.95 -21.01 6.68
CA SER A 139 12.49 -22.20 7.39
C SER A 139 11.78 -23.17 6.46
N GLU A 140 10.94 -22.70 5.54
CA GLU A 140 10.27 -23.52 4.52
C GLU A 140 11.30 -24.26 3.65
N ARG A 141 12.34 -23.57 3.15
CA ARG A 141 13.43 -24.18 2.35
C ARG A 141 14.17 -25.28 3.08
N LYS A 142 14.26 -25.20 4.43
CA LYS A 142 14.89 -26.25 5.25
C LYS A 142 13.96 -27.43 5.52
N GLN A 143 12.65 -27.24 5.40
CA GLN A 143 11.61 -28.24 5.70
C GLN A 143 11.20 -29.07 4.48
N GLU A 144 11.70 -28.80 3.27
CA GLU A 144 11.41 -29.55 2.04
C GLU A 144 11.68 -31.05 2.15
N SER A 145 12.39 -31.47 3.19
CA SER A 145 12.63 -32.89 3.52
C SER A 145 11.64 -33.49 4.54
N CYS A 146 10.71 -32.71 5.10
CA CYS A 146 9.74 -33.15 6.12
C CYS A 146 8.29 -32.92 5.67
N ALA A 147 7.41 -33.86 6.01
CA ALA A 147 6.00 -33.91 5.60
C ALA A 147 5.10 -32.73 6.07
N LYS A 148 5.64 -31.69 6.68
CA LYS A 148 4.94 -30.48 7.07
C LYS A 148 5.41 -29.33 6.19
N SER A 149 4.76 -29.15 5.02
CA SER A 149 4.98 -28.00 4.15
C SER A 149 4.16 -26.80 4.62
N GLY A 150 4.80 -25.64 4.75
CA GLY A 150 4.14 -24.36 5.03
C GLY A 150 4.92 -23.48 6.00
N TRP A 151 4.52 -22.23 6.07
CA TRP A 151 5.08 -21.29 7.02
C TRP A 151 4.51 -21.52 8.41
N LEU A 152 5.38 -21.68 9.39
CA LEU A 152 5.01 -21.93 10.79
C LEU A 152 5.52 -20.79 11.68
N CYS A 153 4.72 -20.43 12.67
CA CYS A 153 5.12 -19.57 13.78
C CYS A 153 6.12 -20.28 14.70
N ALA A 154 6.75 -19.57 15.63
CA ALA A 154 7.74 -20.11 16.55
C ALA A 154 7.19 -21.23 17.45
N ASP A 155 5.90 -21.21 17.73
CA ASP A 155 5.16 -22.23 18.50
C ASP A 155 4.68 -23.41 17.65
N GLY A 156 5.01 -23.44 16.36
CA GLY A 156 4.68 -24.53 15.43
C GLY A 156 3.30 -24.47 14.80
N TRP A 157 2.52 -23.40 15.04
CA TRP A 157 1.24 -23.18 14.36
C TRP A 157 1.42 -22.58 12.96
N PRO A 158 0.51 -22.88 12.01
CA PRO A 158 0.53 -22.22 10.71
C PRO A 158 0.44 -20.69 10.83
N VAL A 159 1.20 -20.00 10.00
CA VAL A 159 1.12 -18.53 9.92
C VAL A 159 -0.25 -18.13 9.37
N ALA A 160 -0.98 -17.32 10.12
CA ALA A 160 -2.27 -16.77 9.68
C ALA A 160 -2.09 -15.88 8.44
N ASN A 161 -3.03 -15.94 7.49
CA ASN A 161 -3.00 -15.18 6.24
C ASN A 161 -1.75 -15.44 5.38
N ALA A 162 -1.14 -16.63 5.51
CA ALA A 162 0.12 -16.97 4.83
C ALA A 162 0.06 -16.77 3.31
N ARG A 163 -1.10 -17.04 2.68
CA ARG A 163 -1.29 -16.82 1.24
C ARG A 163 -1.15 -15.35 0.88
N LEU A 164 -1.88 -14.47 1.58
CA LEU A 164 -1.81 -13.02 1.35
C LEU A 164 -0.40 -12.47 1.61
N ILE A 165 0.25 -12.93 2.68
CA ILE A 165 1.62 -12.52 3.01
C ILE A 165 2.60 -12.97 1.92
N LYS A 166 2.51 -14.22 1.43
CA LYS A 166 3.35 -14.74 0.33
C LYS A 166 3.15 -13.94 -0.95
N ASP A 167 1.92 -13.62 -1.31
CA ASP A 167 1.62 -12.85 -2.50
C ASP A 167 2.17 -11.42 -2.38
N THR A 168 2.01 -10.78 -1.23
CA THR A 168 2.59 -9.45 -0.97
C THR A 168 4.12 -9.49 -1.00
N HIS A 169 4.72 -10.56 -0.45
CA HIS A 169 6.18 -10.74 -0.50
C HIS A 169 6.71 -10.92 -1.92
N ARG A 170 5.97 -11.60 -2.81
CA ARG A 170 6.34 -11.71 -4.23
C ARG A 170 6.25 -10.37 -4.95
N LEU A 171 5.21 -9.60 -4.68
CA LEU A 171 5.05 -8.27 -5.25
C LEU A 171 6.20 -7.33 -4.88
N GLN A 172 6.65 -7.33 -3.62
CA GLN A 172 7.75 -6.46 -3.22
C GLN A 172 9.08 -6.80 -3.91
N GLN A 173 9.25 -8.04 -4.41
CA GLN A 173 10.47 -8.46 -5.14
C GLN A 173 10.52 -7.96 -6.59
N ILE A 174 9.44 -7.37 -7.10
CA ILE A 174 9.39 -6.78 -8.44
C ILE A 174 10.14 -5.45 -8.47
N PHE A 175 10.10 -4.71 -7.38
CA PHE A 175 10.69 -3.38 -7.28
C PHE A 175 12.20 -3.44 -7.00
N LEU A 176 12.93 -2.41 -7.40
CA LEU A 176 14.35 -2.27 -7.05
C LEU A 176 14.53 -2.40 -5.54
N ARG A 177 13.66 -1.72 -4.78
CA ARG A 177 13.69 -1.72 -3.32
C ARG A 177 12.31 -1.38 -2.74
N VAL A 178 11.91 -2.10 -1.69
CA VAL A 178 10.77 -1.75 -0.84
C VAL A 178 11.26 -1.52 0.57
N VAL A 179 11.01 -0.34 1.12
CA VAL A 179 11.41 0.08 2.47
C VAL A 179 10.16 0.29 3.32
N TYR A 180 10.11 -0.33 4.49
CA TYR A 180 8.97 -0.25 5.38
C TYR A 180 9.21 0.73 6.52
N HIS A 181 8.27 1.65 6.72
CA HIS A 181 8.27 2.64 7.78
C HIS A 181 7.07 2.45 8.69
N LYS A 182 7.32 2.22 9.98
CA LYS A 182 6.27 2.27 11.00
C LYS A 182 6.05 3.71 11.40
N VAL A 183 4.85 4.22 11.17
CA VAL A 183 4.43 5.55 11.61
C VAL A 183 3.51 5.45 12.83
N ALA A 184 3.34 6.54 13.57
CA ALA A 184 2.35 6.58 14.64
C ALA A 184 0.98 6.90 14.05
N GLY A 185 -0.03 6.12 14.40
CA GLY A 185 -1.41 6.39 13.99
C GLY A 185 -1.90 7.71 14.59
N HIS A 186 -2.71 8.46 13.85
CA HIS A 186 -3.30 9.75 14.26
C HIS A 186 -2.29 10.78 14.79
N ALA A 187 -1.08 10.79 14.22
CA ALA A 187 0.02 11.66 14.63
C ALA A 187 0.24 12.86 13.68
N GLY A 188 -0.73 13.18 12.84
CA GLY A 188 -0.65 14.30 11.88
C GLY A 188 0.08 13.93 10.58
N TYR A 189 0.32 12.66 10.32
CA TYR A 189 0.80 12.21 9.02
C TYR A 189 -0.36 12.21 8.04
N PHE A 190 -0.45 13.26 7.28
CA PHE A 190 -1.59 13.58 6.43
C PHE A 190 -2.05 12.41 5.54
N PHE A 191 -1.14 11.78 4.78
CA PHE A 191 -1.50 10.69 3.88
C PHE A 191 -1.83 9.39 4.61
N ASN A 192 -1.28 9.17 5.83
CA ASN A 192 -1.71 8.05 6.68
C ASN A 192 -3.15 8.25 7.18
N GLU A 193 -3.48 9.45 7.64
CA GLU A 193 -4.85 9.77 8.09
C GLU A 193 -5.85 9.72 6.93
N HIS A 194 -5.40 10.08 5.72
CA HIS A 194 -6.23 9.94 4.51
C HIS A 194 -6.49 8.46 4.18
N ALA A 195 -5.47 7.60 4.27
CA ALA A 195 -5.63 6.16 4.09
C ALA A 195 -6.59 5.54 5.13
N ASP A 196 -6.46 5.93 6.43
CA ASP A 196 -7.37 5.50 7.51
C ASP A 196 -8.84 5.88 7.21
N ASN A 197 -9.07 7.13 6.82
CA ASN A 197 -10.40 7.58 6.44
C ASN A 197 -10.99 6.75 5.28
N LEU A 198 -10.20 6.51 4.25
CA LEU A 198 -10.61 5.71 3.10
C LEU A 198 -10.92 4.26 3.47
N ALA A 199 -10.05 3.63 4.30
CA ALA A 199 -10.28 2.26 4.79
C ALA A 199 -11.58 2.17 5.61
N SER A 200 -11.84 3.17 6.44
CA SER A 200 -13.06 3.27 7.25
C SER A 200 -14.31 3.43 6.39
N ILE A 201 -14.28 4.27 5.35
CA ILE A 201 -15.36 4.48 4.38
C ILE A 201 -15.64 3.17 3.63
N ALA A 202 -14.58 2.48 3.15
CA ALA A 202 -14.68 1.21 2.46
C ALA A 202 -15.33 0.13 3.35
N ARG A 203 -14.85 -0.01 4.59
CA ARG A 203 -15.41 -0.93 5.58
C ARG A 203 -16.91 -0.73 5.77
N ASN A 204 -17.37 0.50 5.82
CA ASN A 204 -18.77 0.85 6.04
C ASN A 204 -19.65 0.69 4.77
N GLY A 205 -19.06 0.30 3.63
CA GLY A 205 -19.80 0.14 2.37
C GLY A 205 -20.29 1.46 1.78
N GLN A 206 -19.64 2.55 2.12
CA GLN A 206 -20.00 3.90 1.67
C GLN A 206 -19.30 4.33 0.36
N LEU A 207 -18.44 3.46 -0.19
CA LEU A 207 -17.85 3.68 -1.51
C LEU A 207 -18.90 3.40 -2.58
N SER A 208 -19.28 4.42 -3.33
CA SER A 208 -20.13 4.28 -4.50
C SER A 208 -19.39 3.68 -5.71
N ASP A 209 -18.07 3.88 -5.77
CA ASP A 209 -17.16 3.31 -6.77
C ASP A 209 -15.77 3.16 -6.13
N PRO A 210 -15.10 1.99 -6.25
CA PRO A 210 -13.74 1.80 -5.73
C PRO A 210 -12.68 2.74 -6.31
N LEU A 211 -12.93 3.28 -7.51
CA LEU A 211 -12.06 4.25 -8.19
C LEU A 211 -12.41 5.70 -7.88
N ALA A 212 -13.59 5.96 -7.28
CA ALA A 212 -14.13 7.29 -7.04
C ALA A 212 -13.89 7.79 -5.61
N ALA A 213 -12.89 7.28 -4.92
CA ALA A 213 -12.47 7.82 -3.62
C ALA A 213 -11.68 9.13 -3.77
N ASP A 214 -12.11 10.00 -4.68
CA ASP A 214 -11.63 11.36 -4.78
C ASP A 214 -12.24 12.20 -3.67
N PHE A 215 -11.49 12.38 -2.60
CA PHE A 215 -11.84 13.35 -1.58
C PHE A 215 -11.65 14.77 -2.13
N SER A 216 -12.75 15.48 -2.30
CA SER A 216 -12.70 16.92 -2.53
C SER A 216 -12.20 17.61 -1.27
N TRP A 217 -11.02 18.16 -1.33
CA TRP A 217 -10.49 19.07 -0.32
C TRP A 217 -11.21 20.40 -0.41
N SER A 218 -11.90 20.81 0.65
CA SER A 218 -12.73 22.02 0.64
C SER A 218 -11.94 23.34 0.54
N ASP A 219 -10.63 23.36 0.68
CA ASP A 219 -9.86 24.62 0.71
C ASP A 219 -8.55 24.66 -0.08
N GLN A 220 -8.12 23.57 -0.71
CA GLN A 220 -7.00 23.61 -1.65
C GLN A 220 -7.41 22.89 -2.92
N LYS A 221 -7.24 23.55 -4.09
CA LYS A 221 -7.46 22.93 -5.39
C LYS A 221 -6.62 21.68 -5.50
N ALA A 222 -7.19 20.54 -5.14
CA ALA A 222 -6.54 19.26 -5.31
C ALA A 222 -6.45 18.99 -6.80
N LYS A 223 -5.24 18.86 -7.29
CA LYS A 223 -5.00 18.38 -8.63
C LYS A 223 -4.81 16.89 -8.49
N SER A 224 -5.74 16.08 -8.98
CA SER A 224 -5.54 14.66 -9.11
C SER A 224 -4.74 14.36 -10.36
N VAL A 225 -3.74 13.51 -10.22
CA VAL A 225 -2.95 13.02 -11.34
C VAL A 225 -3.49 11.65 -11.69
N ARG A 226 -4.10 11.53 -12.86
CA ARG A 226 -4.52 10.26 -13.41
C ARG A 226 -3.52 9.77 -14.43
N PHE A 227 -2.96 8.60 -14.21
CA PHE A 227 -2.15 7.93 -15.20
C PHE A 227 -3.05 7.11 -16.13
N ASP A 228 -3.09 7.46 -17.41
CA ASP A 228 -3.81 6.69 -18.42
C ASP A 228 -2.91 5.54 -18.92
N TYR A 229 -3.18 4.35 -18.46
CA TYR A 229 -2.43 3.14 -18.81
C TYR A 229 -2.51 2.76 -20.29
N ALA A 230 -3.57 3.15 -20.99
CA ALA A 230 -3.74 2.82 -22.40
C ALA A 230 -2.87 3.68 -23.31
N SER A 231 -2.60 4.92 -22.90
CA SER A 231 -1.81 5.89 -23.68
C SER A 231 -0.43 6.16 -23.08
N GLY A 232 -0.14 5.67 -21.86
CA GLY A 232 1.08 5.99 -21.13
C GLY A 232 1.19 7.49 -20.77
N LYS A 233 0.08 8.22 -20.73
CA LYS A 233 0.05 9.66 -20.47
C LYS A 233 -0.47 9.94 -19.08
N ILE A 234 0.08 10.99 -18.48
CA ILE A 234 -0.41 11.58 -17.24
C ILE A 234 -1.46 12.62 -17.61
N ALA A 235 -2.68 12.45 -17.13
CA ALA A 235 -3.74 13.43 -17.24
C ALA A 235 -3.95 14.13 -15.89
N LEU A 236 -4.12 15.45 -15.92
CA LEU A 236 -4.57 16.24 -14.79
C LEU A 236 -6.08 16.41 -14.91
N GLU A 237 -6.78 16.07 -13.86
CA GLU A 237 -8.14 16.50 -13.65
C GLU A 237 -8.11 17.60 -12.56
N GLU A 238 -8.52 18.81 -12.92
CA GLU A 238 -8.81 19.89 -11.98
C GLU A 238 -10.28 19.75 -11.57
N TYR A 239 -10.57 19.61 -10.29
CA TYR A 239 -11.91 19.64 -9.72
C TYR A 239 -12.19 20.99 -9.06
#